data_a67ff6531d652e817f4a639c0ed28c92
#
_entry.id   a67ff6531d652e817f4a639c0ed28c92
#
_cell.length_a   1.000
_cell.length_b   1.000
_cell.length_c   1.000
_cell.angle_alpha   90.00
_cell.angle_beta   90.00
_cell.angle_gamma   90.00
#
_symmetry.space_group_name_H-M   'P 1'
#
loop_
_entity.id
_entity.type
_entity.pdbx_description
1 polymer ?
#
loop_
_entity_poly.entity_id
_entity_poly.type
_entity_poly.pdbx_seq_one_letter_code
_entity_poly.pdbx_strand_id
1 'polypeptide(L)'
;MQPKQYNSSIMTFRTSVIYIMFVSLLAISCSGSRGNRSILPDGLVLADGDIVFRRGTGMMSHTVVAADGGRYSHVGIVVDSAGVKMIVHAVPDEPDFPGDIDRVKMESPRKFFSTINANVGEVMRHTDRNVAREAAREAMRLYRCGLLFDHDYDDNDSTKLYCSELVERAYLRAGVSLAERRRHDFSVPGFHFGHVIMPSDIYISSQLRTIARF
;
A
#
# COMPACT_ATOMS: atom_id res chain seq x y z
N MET A 1 22.34 74.03 -30.38
CA MET A 1 22.42 72.76 -29.75
C MET A 1 21.01 72.33 -29.34
N GLN A 2 20.37 71.47 -30.10
CA GLN A 2 19.02 70.97 -29.76
C GLN A 2 19.12 69.59 -29.04
N PRO A 3 18.36 69.32 -28.00
CA PRO A 3 18.37 68.03 -27.31
C PRO A 3 17.61 66.97 -28.12
N LYS A 4 18.22 65.79 -28.26
CA LYS A 4 17.64 64.62 -28.88
C LYS A 4 16.42 64.16 -28.03
N GLN A 5 15.23 64.14 -28.64
CA GLN A 5 14.08 63.47 -28.08
C GLN A 5 14.31 61.97 -28.08
N TYR A 6 14.29 61.37 -26.93
CA TYR A 6 14.36 59.92 -26.74
C TYR A 6 12.96 59.32 -26.95
N ASN A 7 12.85 58.40 -27.90
CA ASN A 7 11.59 57.84 -28.36
C ASN A 7 11.02 56.84 -27.29
N SER A 8 10.02 57.29 -26.52
CA SER A 8 9.42 56.53 -25.42
C SER A 8 8.59 55.30 -25.87
N SER A 9 8.33 55.18 -27.19
CA SER A 9 7.50 54.10 -27.74
C SER A 9 8.15 52.72 -27.77
N ILE A 10 9.50 52.65 -27.69
CA ILE A 10 10.24 51.35 -27.72
C ILE A 10 10.30 50.70 -26.35
N MET A 11 10.18 51.52 -25.28
CA MET A 11 10.30 51.00 -23.90
C MET A 11 8.99 50.39 -23.40
N THR A 12 7.84 50.87 -23.87
CA THR A 12 6.53 50.31 -23.52
C THR A 12 6.25 48.98 -24.19
N PHE A 13 6.77 48.79 -25.42
CA PHE A 13 6.57 47.49 -26.12
C PHE A 13 7.39 46.36 -25.52
N ARG A 14 8.59 46.64 -25.01
CA ARG A 14 9.47 45.66 -24.36
C ARG A 14 8.94 45.19 -23.00
N THR A 15 8.35 46.10 -22.21
CA THR A 15 7.75 45.74 -20.92
C THR A 15 6.46 44.93 -21.07
N SER A 16 5.63 45.23 -22.08
CA SER A 16 4.42 44.46 -22.35
C SER A 16 4.69 43.02 -22.83
N VAL A 17 5.71 42.81 -23.67
CA VAL A 17 6.10 41.48 -24.13
C VAL A 17 6.69 40.64 -22.99
N ILE A 18 7.48 41.24 -22.07
CA ILE A 18 8.01 40.55 -20.89
C ILE A 18 6.88 40.16 -19.93
N TYR A 19 5.87 41.05 -19.74
CA TYR A 19 4.74 40.73 -18.87
C TYR A 19 3.85 39.61 -19.42
N ILE A 20 3.64 39.57 -20.73
CA ILE A 20 2.90 38.48 -21.41
C ILE A 20 3.66 37.16 -21.35
N MET A 21 5.01 37.16 -21.49
CA MET A 21 5.82 35.95 -21.29
C MET A 21 5.81 35.46 -19.84
N PHE A 22 5.78 36.35 -18.83
CA PHE A 22 5.72 35.95 -17.44
C PHE A 22 4.35 35.41 -17.01
N VAL A 23 3.25 35.95 -17.56
CA VAL A 23 1.90 35.45 -17.31
C VAL A 23 1.65 34.13 -18.01
N SER A 24 2.25 33.89 -19.20
CA SER A 24 2.13 32.59 -19.88
C SER A 24 2.97 31.48 -19.23
N LEU A 25 4.07 31.79 -18.51
CA LEU A 25 4.81 30.82 -17.72
C LEU A 25 4.08 30.37 -16.44
N LEU A 26 3.21 31.21 -15.89
CA LEU A 26 2.40 30.86 -14.71
C LEU A 26 1.19 29.97 -15.05
N ALA A 27 0.78 29.92 -16.31
CA ALA A 27 -0.35 29.08 -16.76
C ALA A 27 0.06 27.63 -17.08
N ILE A 28 1.36 27.29 -17.13
CA ILE A 28 1.86 25.94 -17.46
C ILE A 28 2.13 25.11 -16.18
N SER A 29 1.94 25.67 -14.99
CA SER A 29 2.15 24.94 -13.71
C SER A 29 0.96 24.13 -13.23
N CYS A 30 -0.01 23.83 -14.10
CA CYS A 30 -1.00 22.78 -13.91
C CYS A 30 -0.71 21.60 -14.83
N SER A 31 0.53 21.13 -14.87
CA SER A 31 0.80 19.72 -15.16
C SER A 31 0.21 18.98 -13.96
N GLY A 32 -1.07 18.61 -14.06
CA GLY A 32 -1.64 17.62 -13.18
C GLY A 32 -0.67 16.43 -13.23
N SER A 33 0.10 16.24 -12.17
CA SER A 33 0.73 14.97 -11.89
C SER A 33 -0.36 13.96 -12.20
N ARG A 34 -0.09 13.00 -13.08
CA ARG A 34 -0.96 11.84 -13.26
C ARG A 34 -0.95 11.17 -11.90
N GLY A 35 -1.73 11.74 -10.97
CA GLY A 35 -1.84 11.28 -9.60
C GLY A 35 -2.20 9.81 -9.72
N ASN A 36 -1.39 8.99 -9.09
CA ASN A 36 -1.59 7.56 -9.03
C ASN A 36 -3.03 7.32 -8.57
N ARG A 37 -3.92 6.99 -9.51
CA ARG A 37 -5.34 6.77 -9.22
C ARG A 37 -5.43 5.60 -8.24
N SER A 38 -6.32 5.71 -7.29
CA SER A 38 -6.60 4.63 -6.33
C SER A 38 -7.99 4.07 -6.61
N ILE A 39 -8.12 2.75 -6.47
CA ILE A 39 -9.43 2.07 -6.50
C ILE A 39 -10.17 2.18 -5.16
N LEU A 40 -9.52 2.72 -4.11
CA LEU A 40 -10.14 2.90 -2.79
C LEU A 40 -11.34 3.86 -2.90
N PRO A 41 -12.55 3.47 -2.50
CA PRO A 41 -13.72 4.35 -2.52
C PRO A 41 -13.51 5.59 -1.66
N ASP A 42 -13.97 6.74 -2.17
CA ASP A 42 -13.97 7.97 -1.39
C ASP A 42 -14.94 7.84 -0.21
N GLY A 43 -14.51 8.38 0.94
CA GLY A 43 -15.32 8.35 2.17
C GLY A 43 -15.33 7.01 2.92
N LEU A 44 -14.63 5.97 2.45
CA LEU A 44 -14.52 4.73 3.20
C LEU A 44 -13.76 4.94 4.51
N VAL A 45 -14.42 4.68 5.64
CA VAL A 45 -13.84 4.84 6.98
C VAL A 45 -13.13 3.57 7.40
N LEU A 46 -11.81 3.63 7.43
CA LEU A 46 -10.93 2.59 7.93
C LEU A 46 -10.76 2.70 9.46
N ALA A 47 -10.58 1.57 10.12
CA ALA A 47 -10.35 1.51 11.55
C ALA A 47 -9.14 0.62 11.88
N ASP A 48 -8.53 0.84 13.06
CA ASP A 48 -7.38 0.05 13.50
C ASP A 48 -7.69 -1.44 13.50
N GLY A 49 -6.77 -2.21 12.93
CA GLY A 49 -6.89 -3.65 12.77
C GLY A 49 -7.82 -4.07 11.63
N ASP A 50 -8.37 -3.16 10.81
CA ASP A 50 -9.01 -3.59 9.58
C ASP A 50 -7.98 -4.32 8.72
N ILE A 51 -8.41 -5.42 8.11
CA ILE A 51 -7.59 -6.19 7.20
C ILE A 51 -7.95 -5.78 5.79
N VAL A 52 -6.94 -5.43 5.02
CA VAL A 52 -7.10 -4.94 3.66
C VAL A 52 -6.50 -5.95 2.69
N PHE A 53 -7.29 -6.34 1.72
CA PHE A 53 -6.89 -7.27 0.66
C PHE A 53 -6.84 -6.55 -0.67
N ARG A 54 -5.86 -6.91 -1.50
CA ARG A 54 -5.83 -6.47 -2.90
C ARG A 54 -5.44 -7.62 -3.83
N ARG A 55 -5.91 -7.56 -5.06
CA ARG A 55 -5.33 -8.30 -6.17
C ARG A 55 -4.38 -7.37 -6.90
N GLY A 56 -3.11 -7.72 -6.93
CA GLY A 56 -2.10 -6.96 -7.65
C GLY A 56 -2.21 -7.13 -9.17
N THR A 57 -1.43 -6.34 -9.88
CA THR A 57 -1.42 -6.30 -11.36
C THR A 57 -0.22 -7.01 -11.97
N GLY A 58 0.82 -7.31 -11.16
CA GLY A 58 2.07 -7.92 -11.61
C GLY A 58 2.01 -9.44 -11.71
N MET A 59 3.04 -10.03 -12.32
CA MET A 59 3.15 -11.48 -12.54
C MET A 59 3.11 -12.27 -11.22
N MET A 60 3.82 -11.82 -10.19
CA MET A 60 3.81 -12.47 -8.88
C MET A 60 2.39 -12.55 -8.30
N SER A 61 1.58 -11.50 -8.44
CA SER A 61 0.19 -11.51 -8.01
C SER A 61 -0.65 -12.56 -8.73
N HIS A 62 -0.44 -12.75 -10.03
CA HIS A 62 -1.11 -13.80 -10.78
C HIS A 62 -0.68 -15.19 -10.32
N THR A 63 0.61 -15.39 -10.01
CA THR A 63 1.15 -16.64 -9.48
C THR A 63 0.53 -16.97 -8.12
N VAL A 64 0.49 -16.00 -7.20
CA VAL A 64 -0.14 -16.17 -5.88
C VAL A 64 -1.61 -16.56 -6.02
N VAL A 65 -2.40 -15.84 -6.83
CA VAL A 65 -3.81 -16.16 -7.05
C VAL A 65 -3.99 -17.55 -7.67
N ALA A 66 -3.13 -17.95 -8.58
CA ALA A 66 -3.21 -19.28 -9.20
C ALA A 66 -2.88 -20.40 -8.20
N ALA A 67 -1.90 -20.19 -7.33
CA ALA A 67 -1.52 -21.15 -6.29
C ALA A 67 -2.55 -21.21 -5.15
N ASP A 68 -3.05 -20.06 -4.72
CA ASP A 68 -4.03 -19.91 -3.63
C ASP A 68 -5.44 -20.35 -4.06
N GLY A 69 -5.78 -20.23 -5.35
CA GLY A 69 -7.16 -20.37 -5.82
C GLY A 69 -8.10 -19.28 -5.29
N GLY A 70 -7.56 -18.31 -4.57
CA GLY A 70 -8.28 -17.23 -3.93
C GLY A 70 -8.52 -16.01 -4.84
N ARG A 71 -9.17 -15.00 -4.27
CA ARG A 71 -9.50 -13.77 -4.98
C ARG A 71 -8.36 -12.74 -4.92
N TYR A 72 -7.56 -12.75 -3.88
CA TYR A 72 -6.57 -11.75 -3.55
C TYR A 72 -5.16 -12.33 -3.54
N SER A 73 -4.19 -11.52 -3.91
CA SER A 73 -2.77 -11.91 -3.92
C SER A 73 -1.97 -11.28 -2.79
N HIS A 74 -2.59 -10.34 -2.04
CA HIS A 74 -1.87 -9.57 -1.04
C HIS A 74 -2.81 -9.09 0.06
N VAL A 75 -2.25 -8.98 1.28
CA VAL A 75 -2.97 -8.56 2.47
C VAL A 75 -2.11 -7.62 3.31
N GLY A 76 -2.76 -6.69 4.01
CA GLY A 76 -2.16 -5.78 4.98
C GLY A 76 -3.12 -5.49 6.12
N ILE A 77 -2.66 -4.71 7.10
CA ILE A 77 -3.42 -4.34 8.29
C ILE A 77 -3.40 -2.83 8.50
N VAL A 78 -4.56 -2.27 8.79
CA VAL A 78 -4.71 -0.84 9.06
C VAL A 78 -4.24 -0.52 10.47
N VAL A 79 -3.42 0.53 10.57
CA VAL A 79 -2.86 1.04 11.83
C VAL A 79 -3.12 2.55 11.94
N ASP A 80 -3.09 3.07 13.15
CA ASP A 80 -3.03 4.52 13.37
C ASP A 80 -1.57 4.99 13.46
N SER A 81 -1.22 5.99 12.68
CA SER A 81 0.05 6.68 12.76
C SER A 81 -0.20 8.17 12.97
N ALA A 82 -0.12 8.61 14.22
CA ALA A 82 -0.34 10.01 14.64
C ALA A 82 -1.70 10.57 14.19
N GLY A 83 -2.78 9.79 14.31
CA GLY A 83 -4.14 10.19 13.92
C GLY A 83 -4.47 9.95 12.44
N VAL A 84 -3.52 9.42 11.65
CA VAL A 84 -3.71 9.09 10.23
C VAL A 84 -3.76 7.57 10.05
N LYS A 85 -4.78 7.08 9.32
CA LYS A 85 -4.85 5.65 9.01
C LYS A 85 -3.85 5.30 7.91
N MET A 86 -2.97 4.37 8.22
CA MET A 86 -1.96 3.82 7.34
C MET A 86 -2.14 2.31 7.22
N ILE A 87 -1.47 1.69 6.27
CA ILE A 87 -1.47 0.23 6.09
C ILE A 87 -0.05 -0.27 6.29
N VAL A 88 0.12 -1.24 7.19
CA VAL A 88 1.34 -2.01 7.36
C VAL A 88 1.20 -3.32 6.59
N HIS A 89 2.19 -3.62 5.75
CA HIS A 89 2.25 -4.85 4.96
C HIS A 89 3.69 -5.23 4.64
N ALA A 90 3.92 -6.46 4.22
CA ALA A 90 5.20 -6.95 3.71
C ALA A 90 5.05 -7.27 2.22
N VAL A 91 5.82 -6.63 1.36
CA VAL A 91 5.69 -6.78 -0.09
C VAL A 91 7.05 -6.69 -0.78
N PRO A 92 7.34 -7.60 -1.75
CA PRO A 92 8.51 -7.49 -2.60
C PRO A 92 8.23 -6.60 -3.81
N ASP A 93 9.29 -6.13 -4.47
CA ASP A 93 9.26 -5.42 -5.76
C ASP A 93 8.41 -4.13 -5.78
N GLU A 94 8.16 -3.52 -4.63
CA GLU A 94 7.47 -2.23 -4.52
C GLU A 94 8.35 -1.20 -3.80
N PRO A 95 9.48 -0.76 -4.37
CA PRO A 95 10.40 0.17 -3.71
C PRO A 95 9.77 1.54 -3.51
N ASP A 96 10.05 2.20 -2.37
CA ASP A 96 9.65 3.57 -2.09
C ASP A 96 10.62 4.60 -2.71
N PHE A 97 11.87 4.17 -2.97
CA PHE A 97 12.93 4.98 -3.57
C PHE A 97 13.96 4.08 -4.29
N PRO A 98 14.78 4.62 -5.20
CA PRO A 98 15.82 3.84 -5.87
C PRO A 98 16.78 3.18 -4.87
N GLY A 99 16.91 1.86 -4.95
CA GLY A 99 17.76 1.06 -4.05
C GLY A 99 17.09 0.65 -2.72
N ASP A 100 15.79 0.89 -2.58
CA ASP A 100 15.02 0.35 -1.45
C ASP A 100 15.02 -1.17 -1.46
N ILE A 101 14.94 -1.77 -0.27
CA ILE A 101 14.93 -3.22 -0.07
C ILE A 101 13.53 -3.72 0.26
N ASP A 102 13.26 -4.97 -0.05
CA ASP A 102 12.00 -5.62 0.27
C ASP A 102 11.87 -5.83 1.78
N ARG A 103 10.82 -5.30 2.37
CA ARG A 103 10.64 -5.22 3.82
C ARG A 103 9.19 -5.06 4.24
N VAL A 104 8.95 -5.16 5.53
CA VAL A 104 7.72 -4.65 6.14
C VAL A 104 7.71 -3.13 6.00
N LYS A 105 6.67 -2.59 5.38
CA LYS A 105 6.53 -1.16 5.11
C LYS A 105 5.17 -0.64 5.56
N MET A 106 5.08 0.68 5.64
CA MET A 106 3.85 1.38 5.97
C MET A 106 3.56 2.43 4.90
N GLU A 107 2.36 2.40 4.35
CA GLU A 107 1.97 3.35 3.31
C GLU A 107 0.52 3.82 3.46
N SER A 108 0.17 4.90 2.75
CA SER A 108 -1.20 5.40 2.78
C SER A 108 -2.17 4.41 2.11
N PRO A 109 -3.45 4.35 2.53
CA PRO A 109 -4.45 3.50 1.89
C PRO A 109 -4.61 3.79 0.39
N ARG A 110 -4.47 5.05 -0.04
CA ARG A 110 -4.53 5.40 -1.46
C ARG A 110 -3.34 4.85 -2.25
N LYS A 111 -2.15 4.75 -1.65
CA LYS A 111 -0.98 4.15 -2.28
C LYS A 111 -1.11 2.63 -2.35
N PHE A 112 -1.51 1.98 -1.26
CA PHE A 112 -1.76 0.54 -1.21
C PHE A 112 -2.76 0.09 -2.29
N PHE A 113 -3.84 0.84 -2.45
CA PHE A 113 -4.88 0.58 -3.45
C PHE A 113 -4.70 1.38 -4.75
N SER A 114 -3.49 1.82 -5.06
CA SER A 114 -3.24 2.50 -6.33
C SER A 114 -3.49 1.57 -7.52
N THR A 115 -3.93 2.13 -8.66
CA THR A 115 -4.19 1.34 -9.88
C THR A 115 -2.93 0.72 -10.49
N ILE A 116 -1.75 1.10 -10.03
CA ILE A 116 -0.48 0.42 -10.36
C ILE A 116 -0.39 -0.90 -9.59
N ASN A 117 -0.82 -0.90 -8.32
CA ASN A 117 -0.62 -2.01 -7.39
C ASN A 117 -1.88 -2.86 -7.17
N ALA A 118 -3.06 -2.38 -7.60
CA ALA A 118 -4.32 -3.05 -7.32
C ALA A 118 -5.36 -2.84 -8.42
N ASN A 119 -6.09 -3.90 -8.75
CA ASN A 119 -7.26 -3.86 -9.64
C ASN A 119 -8.54 -4.34 -8.95
N VAL A 120 -8.43 -4.96 -7.78
CA VAL A 120 -9.53 -5.39 -6.91
C VAL A 120 -9.10 -5.13 -5.47
N GLY A 121 -10.02 -4.64 -4.65
CA GLY A 121 -9.79 -4.39 -3.23
C GLY A 121 -10.94 -4.87 -2.35
N GLU A 122 -10.62 -5.19 -1.10
CA GLU A 122 -11.60 -5.47 -0.06
C GLU A 122 -11.07 -5.03 1.29
N VAL A 123 -11.96 -4.54 2.14
CA VAL A 123 -11.70 -4.26 3.55
C VAL A 123 -12.57 -5.17 4.39
N MET A 124 -11.94 -5.90 5.29
CA MET A 124 -12.62 -6.74 6.27
C MET A 124 -12.27 -6.27 7.69
N ARG A 125 -13.18 -6.51 8.62
CA ARG A 125 -13.07 -6.06 10.01
C ARG A 125 -13.34 -7.20 10.95
N HIS A 126 -12.46 -7.34 11.95
CA HIS A 126 -12.66 -8.30 13.03
C HIS A 126 -13.86 -7.90 13.89
N THR A 127 -14.62 -8.91 14.32
CA THR A 127 -15.86 -8.72 15.12
C THR A 127 -15.58 -8.10 16.49
N ASP A 128 -14.46 -8.46 17.14
CA ASP A 128 -13.99 -7.83 18.37
C ASP A 128 -13.03 -6.69 18.06
N ARG A 129 -13.44 -5.47 18.45
CA ARG A 129 -12.68 -4.24 18.23
C ARG A 129 -11.45 -4.11 19.16
N ASN A 130 -11.42 -4.79 20.30
CA ASN A 130 -10.26 -4.78 21.19
C ASN A 130 -9.14 -5.63 20.60
N VAL A 131 -9.47 -6.82 20.13
CA VAL A 131 -8.56 -7.71 19.39
C VAL A 131 -7.97 -6.97 18.18
N ALA A 132 -8.83 -6.33 17.36
CA ALA A 132 -8.39 -5.59 16.20
C ALA A 132 -7.39 -4.47 16.54
N ARG A 133 -7.66 -3.69 17.59
CA ARG A 133 -6.74 -2.63 18.06
C ARG A 133 -5.42 -3.16 18.58
N GLU A 134 -5.44 -4.31 19.29
CA GLU A 134 -4.22 -4.96 19.76
C GLU A 134 -3.37 -5.44 18.58
N ALA A 135 -4.00 -6.09 17.60
CA ALA A 135 -3.33 -6.52 16.37
C ALA A 135 -2.72 -5.33 15.60
N ALA A 136 -3.43 -4.20 15.52
CA ALA A 136 -2.88 -2.98 14.92
C ALA A 136 -1.64 -2.46 15.64
N ARG A 137 -1.63 -2.49 16.99
CA ARG A 137 -0.44 -2.10 17.79
C ARG A 137 0.74 -3.03 17.52
N GLU A 138 0.50 -4.32 17.42
CA GLU A 138 1.55 -5.29 17.11
C GLU A 138 2.08 -5.09 15.68
N ALA A 139 1.21 -4.90 14.69
CA ALA A 139 1.63 -4.61 13.31
C ALA A 139 2.53 -3.35 13.24
N MET A 140 2.17 -2.29 13.98
CA MET A 140 3.00 -1.09 14.10
C MET A 140 4.35 -1.41 14.76
N ARG A 141 4.40 -2.29 15.76
CA ARG A 141 5.65 -2.73 16.39
C ARG A 141 6.51 -3.50 15.39
N LEU A 142 5.94 -4.44 14.63
CA LEU A 142 6.66 -5.21 13.61
C LEU A 142 7.25 -4.29 12.54
N TYR A 143 6.48 -3.30 12.07
CA TYR A 143 6.99 -2.28 11.15
C TYR A 143 8.21 -1.53 11.72
N ARG A 144 8.13 -1.09 12.98
CA ARG A 144 9.21 -0.35 13.65
C ARG A 144 10.46 -1.18 13.89
N CYS A 145 10.34 -2.52 13.93
CA CYS A 145 11.48 -3.42 14.01
C CYS A 145 12.30 -3.47 12.70
N GLY A 146 11.78 -2.94 11.59
CA GLY A 146 12.50 -2.92 10.32
C GLY A 146 12.69 -4.31 9.71
N LEU A 147 11.74 -5.24 9.93
CA LEU A 147 11.82 -6.61 9.44
C LEU A 147 11.85 -6.65 7.90
N LEU A 148 12.63 -7.57 7.35
CA LEU A 148 12.73 -7.77 5.91
C LEU A 148 11.52 -8.52 5.36
N PHE A 149 11.34 -8.49 4.05
CA PHE A 149 10.43 -9.40 3.37
C PHE A 149 11.01 -10.81 3.36
N ASP A 150 10.19 -11.79 3.66
CA ASP A 150 10.58 -13.19 3.61
C ASP A 150 10.34 -13.77 2.21
N HIS A 151 11.43 -13.92 1.45
CA HIS A 151 11.44 -14.55 0.13
C HIS A 151 11.44 -16.08 0.19
N ASP A 152 11.77 -16.65 1.35
CA ASP A 152 11.84 -18.10 1.56
C ASP A 152 10.50 -18.66 2.05
N TYR A 153 9.59 -17.77 2.51
CA TYR A 153 8.28 -18.11 3.09
C TYR A 153 8.40 -19.12 4.25
N ASP A 154 9.43 -18.93 5.10
CA ASP A 154 9.70 -19.77 6.28
C ASP A 154 9.18 -19.08 7.55
N ASP A 155 8.03 -19.50 8.06
CA ASP A 155 7.41 -18.93 9.25
C ASP A 155 8.19 -19.21 10.57
N ASN A 156 9.33 -19.91 10.52
CA ASN A 156 10.25 -20.07 11.63
C ASN A 156 11.29 -18.93 11.72
N ASP A 157 11.52 -18.16 10.64
CA ASP A 157 12.41 -17.00 10.66
C ASP A 157 11.69 -15.77 11.22
N SER A 158 12.07 -15.36 12.43
CA SER A 158 11.46 -14.20 13.09
C SER A 158 11.99 -12.85 12.60
N THR A 159 13.01 -12.82 11.74
CA THR A 159 13.65 -11.60 11.22
C THR A 159 13.06 -11.13 9.90
N LYS A 160 12.24 -11.96 9.28
CA LYS A 160 11.57 -11.69 8.01
C LYS A 160 10.06 -11.98 8.14
N LEU A 161 9.27 -11.40 7.27
CA LEU A 161 7.82 -11.66 7.20
C LEU A 161 7.32 -11.53 5.76
N TYR A 162 6.43 -12.41 5.35
CA TYR A 162 5.58 -12.17 4.17
C TYR A 162 4.20 -11.67 4.57
N CYS A 163 3.36 -11.27 3.62
CA CYS A 163 2.16 -10.47 3.87
C CYS A 163 1.14 -11.15 4.81
N SER A 164 0.80 -12.41 4.56
CA SER A 164 -0.21 -13.12 5.36
C SER A 164 0.33 -13.50 6.74
N GLU A 165 1.60 -13.83 6.81
CA GLU A 165 2.27 -14.11 8.08
C GLU A 165 2.30 -12.87 9.00
N LEU A 166 2.60 -11.70 8.44
CA LEU A 166 2.56 -10.44 9.20
C LEU A 166 1.18 -10.21 9.84
N VAL A 167 0.12 -10.40 9.08
CA VAL A 167 -1.26 -10.22 9.58
C VAL A 167 -1.59 -11.28 10.62
N GLU A 168 -1.26 -12.53 10.37
CA GLU A 168 -1.49 -13.63 11.32
C GLU A 168 -0.70 -13.43 12.61
N ARG A 169 0.60 -13.08 12.55
CA ARG A 169 1.41 -12.77 13.76
C ARG A 169 0.82 -11.62 14.57
N ALA A 170 0.35 -10.57 13.90
CA ALA A 170 -0.27 -9.44 14.58
C ALA A 170 -1.52 -9.86 15.35
N TYR A 171 -2.37 -10.70 14.76
CA TYR A 171 -3.58 -11.20 15.41
C TYR A 171 -3.30 -12.29 16.45
N LEU A 172 -2.32 -13.16 16.23
CA LEU A 172 -1.87 -14.12 17.25
C LEU A 172 -1.39 -13.44 18.52
N ARG A 173 -0.72 -12.29 18.41
CA ARG A 173 -0.33 -11.49 19.57
C ARG A 173 -1.54 -10.97 20.36
N ALA A 174 -2.65 -10.71 19.68
CA ALA A 174 -3.93 -10.36 20.28
C ALA A 174 -4.75 -11.59 20.76
N GLY A 175 -4.17 -12.78 20.73
CA GLY A 175 -4.78 -14.03 21.21
C GLY A 175 -5.70 -14.72 20.19
N VAL A 176 -5.67 -14.32 18.93
CA VAL A 176 -6.56 -14.84 17.87
C VAL A 176 -5.74 -15.32 16.67
N SER A 177 -6.04 -16.51 16.14
CA SER A 177 -5.56 -16.97 14.84
C SER A 177 -6.64 -16.73 13.79
N LEU A 178 -6.33 -15.95 12.75
CA LEU A 178 -7.21 -15.73 11.61
C LEU A 178 -7.12 -16.87 10.61
N ALA A 179 -5.90 -17.37 10.37
CA ALA A 179 -5.67 -18.52 9.51
C ALA A 179 -6.10 -19.84 10.13
N GLU A 180 -6.50 -19.87 11.42
CA GLU A 180 -6.95 -21.07 12.12
C GLU A 180 -5.98 -22.26 11.94
N ARG A 181 -4.66 -21.96 11.94
CA ARG A 181 -3.54 -22.89 11.72
C ARG A 181 -3.51 -23.53 10.33
N ARG A 182 -4.28 -23.00 9.35
CA ARG A 182 -4.15 -23.47 7.97
C ARG A 182 -2.76 -23.14 7.44
N ARG A 183 -2.16 -24.09 6.75
CA ARG A 183 -0.86 -23.99 6.10
C ARG A 183 -0.90 -24.80 4.83
N HIS A 184 -0.20 -24.34 3.82
CA HIS A 184 -0.14 -24.99 2.52
C HIS A 184 1.29 -25.30 2.12
N ASP A 185 1.48 -26.49 1.57
CA ASP A 185 2.73 -26.85 0.89
C ASP A 185 2.44 -26.78 -0.61
N PHE A 186 3.21 -26.03 -1.34
CA PHE A 186 3.10 -26.01 -2.79
C PHE A 186 4.48 -25.94 -3.45
N SER A 187 4.57 -26.53 -4.64
CA SER A 187 5.78 -26.54 -5.44
C SER A 187 5.51 -25.94 -6.81
N VAL A 188 6.38 -25.04 -7.21
CA VAL A 188 6.47 -24.57 -8.60
C VAL A 188 7.83 -24.97 -9.16
N PRO A 189 8.02 -25.09 -10.48
CA PRO A 189 9.31 -25.48 -11.03
C PRO A 189 10.45 -24.63 -10.47
N GLY A 190 11.39 -25.30 -9.75
CA GLY A 190 12.54 -24.65 -9.13
C GLY A 190 12.34 -24.14 -7.69
N PHE A 191 11.11 -24.16 -7.15
CA PHE A 191 10.82 -23.67 -5.80
C PHE A 191 9.84 -24.59 -5.07
N HIS A 192 10.12 -24.84 -3.80
CA HIS A 192 9.21 -25.51 -2.88
C HIS A 192 8.93 -24.59 -1.69
N PHE A 193 7.64 -24.37 -1.42
CA PHE A 193 7.18 -23.55 -0.32
C PHE A 193 6.41 -24.47 0.63
N GLY A 194 6.88 -24.59 1.87
CA GLY A 194 6.22 -25.39 2.90
C GLY A 194 5.60 -24.52 3.99
N HIS A 195 4.47 -24.95 4.49
CA HIS A 195 3.77 -24.31 5.63
C HIS A 195 3.37 -22.85 5.45
N VAL A 196 3.10 -22.41 4.23
CA VAL A 196 2.75 -21.03 3.90
C VAL A 196 1.30 -20.72 4.26
N ILE A 197 1.06 -19.57 4.88
CA ILE A 197 -0.28 -18.98 5.04
C ILE A 197 -0.61 -18.22 3.76
N MET A 198 -1.72 -18.57 3.13
CA MET A 198 -2.18 -17.87 1.94
C MET A 198 -3.13 -16.71 2.29
N PRO A 199 -3.28 -15.69 1.43
CA PRO A 199 -4.26 -14.63 1.65
C PRO A 199 -5.69 -15.16 1.85
N SER A 200 -6.06 -16.26 1.18
CA SER A 200 -7.37 -16.91 1.33
C SER A 200 -7.59 -17.47 2.73
N ASP A 201 -6.56 -17.95 3.42
CA ASP A 201 -6.68 -18.46 4.78
C ASP A 201 -7.13 -17.41 5.78
N ILE A 202 -6.62 -16.19 5.60
CA ILE A 202 -7.07 -15.03 6.38
C ILE A 202 -8.47 -14.61 5.95
N TYR A 203 -8.71 -14.58 4.63
CA TYR A 203 -9.96 -14.11 4.04
C TYR A 203 -11.19 -14.92 4.48
N ILE A 204 -11.08 -16.24 4.60
CA ILE A 204 -12.20 -17.12 4.96
C ILE A 204 -12.44 -17.21 6.47
N SER A 205 -11.69 -16.47 7.28
CA SER A 205 -11.88 -16.47 8.74
C SER A 205 -13.30 -16.04 9.12
N SER A 206 -13.97 -16.86 9.91
CA SER A 206 -15.32 -16.58 10.44
C SER A 206 -15.35 -15.40 11.41
N GLN A 207 -14.20 -14.94 11.88
CA GLN A 207 -14.05 -13.80 12.79
C GLN A 207 -14.06 -12.45 12.07
N LEU A 208 -14.01 -12.48 10.73
CA LEU A 208 -14.00 -11.29 9.89
C LEU A 208 -15.34 -11.06 9.21
N ARG A 209 -15.71 -9.81 9.02
CA ARG A 209 -16.84 -9.39 8.19
C ARG A 209 -16.39 -8.37 7.15
N THR A 210 -16.92 -8.47 5.95
CA THR A 210 -16.69 -7.49 4.88
C THR A 210 -17.24 -6.12 5.28
N ILE A 211 -16.45 -5.07 5.08
CA ILE A 211 -16.82 -3.66 5.23
C ILE A 211 -17.08 -3.05 3.86
N ALA A 212 -16.19 -3.28 2.90
CA ALA A 212 -16.33 -2.79 1.53
C ALA A 212 -15.60 -3.72 0.58
N ARG A 213 -16.13 -3.83 -0.64
CA ARG A 213 -15.52 -4.56 -1.76
C ARG A 213 -15.57 -3.68 -3.00
N PHE A 214 -14.48 -3.55 -3.72
CA PHE A 214 -14.33 -2.62 -4.84
C PHE A 214 -13.25 -3.08 -5.83
#